data_bd15f55fcc674e9240ffe77b4fe2a798
#
_entry.id   bd15f55fcc674e9240ffe77b4fe2a798
#
_cell.length_a   1.000
_cell.length_b   1.000
_cell.length_c   1.000
_cell.angle_alpha   90.00
_cell.angle_beta   90.00
_cell.angle_gamma   90.00
#
_symmetry.space_group_name_H-M   'P 1'
#
loop_
_entity.id
_entity.type
_entity.pdbx_description
1 polymer ?
#
loop_
_entity_poly.entity_id
_entity_poly.type
_entity_poly.pdbx_seq_one_letter_code
_entity_poly.pdbx_strand_id
1 'polypeptide(L)'
;MTNSIGEVLNSDVVFITGSNTTAGHPVIGARIRQAKERGAKLIVADPRVIDLTSDADVFLQIMPGTNVALYNGMMNVIISEGLQNTAYIEERTEQYDDLVKAVSSFTPEKAAEICGVSADDIRAAARLYAQADKGAIFYTMGVTQHTTG
;
A
#
# COMPACT_ATOMS: atom_id res chain seq x y z
N MET A 1 -1.61 -13.77 -10.04
CA MET A 1 -1.20 -12.43 -10.53
C MET A 1 -2.22 -11.94 -11.55
N THR A 2 -2.69 -10.73 -11.40
CA THR A 2 -3.66 -10.13 -12.34
C THR A 2 -2.98 -9.57 -13.59
N ASN A 3 -1.68 -9.23 -13.49
CA ASN A 3 -0.92 -8.53 -14.52
C ASN A 3 0.42 -9.24 -14.80
N SER A 4 1.04 -8.93 -15.94
CA SER A 4 2.36 -9.47 -16.24
C SER A 4 3.45 -8.81 -15.36
N ILE A 5 4.52 -9.55 -15.06
CA ILE A 5 5.65 -9.02 -14.25
C ILE A 5 6.31 -7.81 -14.94
N GLY A 6 6.26 -7.76 -16.27
CA GLY A 6 6.83 -6.65 -17.04
C GLY A 6 6.12 -5.31 -16.82
N GLU A 7 4.84 -5.33 -16.46
CA GLU A 7 4.02 -4.12 -16.29
C GLU A 7 4.43 -3.29 -15.07
N VAL A 8 5.11 -3.88 -14.09
CA VAL A 8 5.65 -3.12 -12.95
C VAL A 8 6.57 -1.97 -13.38
N LEU A 9 7.23 -2.12 -14.53
CA LEU A 9 8.10 -1.08 -15.10
C LEU A 9 7.36 0.17 -15.58
N ASN A 10 6.04 0.08 -15.72
CA ASN A 10 5.17 1.17 -16.16
C ASN A 10 4.39 1.78 -14.97
N SER A 11 4.67 1.34 -13.74
CA SER A 11 4.01 1.87 -12.54
C SER A 11 4.65 3.19 -12.13
N ASP A 12 3.81 4.13 -11.69
CA ASP A 12 4.24 5.41 -11.08
C ASP A 12 4.49 5.23 -9.58
N VAL A 13 3.76 4.29 -8.96
CA VAL A 13 3.94 3.89 -7.56
C VAL A 13 3.85 2.37 -7.41
N VAL A 14 4.71 1.82 -6.58
CA VAL A 14 4.67 0.41 -6.17
C VAL A 14 4.49 0.35 -4.66
N PHE A 15 3.45 -0.33 -4.20
CA PHE A 15 3.20 -0.61 -2.79
C PHE A 15 3.48 -2.08 -2.49
N ILE A 16 4.46 -2.33 -1.64
CA ILE A 16 4.82 -3.68 -1.19
C ILE A 16 4.34 -3.85 0.25
N THR A 17 3.60 -4.91 0.51
CA THR A 17 3.07 -5.17 1.84
C THR A 17 3.13 -6.64 2.20
N GLY A 18 3.70 -6.96 3.37
CA GLY A 18 3.84 -8.33 3.87
C GLY A 18 4.59 -9.25 2.90
N SER A 19 5.60 -8.72 2.18
CA SER A 19 6.33 -9.44 1.14
C SER A 19 7.82 -9.09 1.14
N ASN A 20 8.67 -10.08 1.40
CA ASN A 20 10.11 -9.96 1.13
C ASN A 20 10.40 -10.34 -0.33
N THR A 21 10.06 -9.42 -1.24
CA THR A 21 10.00 -9.68 -2.69
C THR A 21 11.38 -10.00 -3.26
N THR A 22 12.45 -9.36 -2.79
CA THR A 22 13.81 -9.64 -3.29
C THR A 22 14.30 -11.04 -2.92
N ALA A 23 13.91 -11.55 -1.75
CA ALA A 23 14.29 -12.90 -1.32
C ALA A 23 13.38 -13.98 -1.93
N GLY A 24 12.05 -13.78 -1.89
CA GLY A 24 11.10 -14.78 -2.36
C GLY A 24 10.87 -14.80 -3.88
N HIS A 25 11.01 -13.63 -4.51
CA HIS A 25 10.74 -13.42 -5.94
C HIS A 25 11.76 -12.48 -6.57
N PRO A 26 13.05 -12.88 -6.69
CA PRO A 26 14.15 -11.97 -7.04
C PRO A 26 13.97 -11.27 -8.40
N VAL A 27 13.32 -11.92 -9.36
CA VAL A 27 13.04 -11.30 -10.67
C VAL A 27 12.04 -10.13 -10.52
N ILE A 28 11.02 -10.28 -9.68
CA ILE A 28 10.08 -9.19 -9.39
C ILE A 28 10.79 -8.09 -8.61
N GLY A 29 11.60 -8.43 -7.61
CA GLY A 29 12.41 -7.46 -6.86
C GLY A 29 13.32 -6.63 -7.75
N ALA A 30 14.00 -7.26 -8.72
CA ALA A 30 14.81 -6.55 -9.72
C ALA A 30 13.98 -5.61 -10.59
N ARG A 31 12.77 -6.01 -11.01
CA ARG A 31 11.86 -5.14 -11.79
C ARG A 31 11.36 -3.96 -10.98
N ILE A 32 11.10 -4.14 -9.69
CA ILE A 32 10.71 -3.03 -8.80
C ILE A 32 11.84 -2.01 -8.69
N ARG A 33 13.09 -2.45 -8.51
CA ARG A 33 14.24 -1.54 -8.52
C ARG A 33 14.41 -0.81 -9.85
N GLN A 34 14.24 -1.51 -10.96
CA GLN A 34 14.26 -0.87 -12.28
C GLN A 34 13.13 0.17 -12.45
N ALA A 35 11.92 -0.09 -11.93
CA ALA A 35 10.83 0.89 -11.92
C ALA A 35 11.23 2.11 -11.06
N LYS A 36 11.82 1.89 -9.88
CA LYS A 36 12.33 2.95 -9.00
C LYS A 36 13.38 3.82 -9.70
N GLU A 37 14.35 3.21 -10.40
CA GLU A 37 15.36 3.91 -11.20
C GLU A 37 14.74 4.77 -12.32
N ARG A 38 13.56 4.39 -12.81
CA ARG A 38 12.79 5.14 -13.80
C ARG A 38 11.90 6.24 -13.19
N GLY A 39 11.92 6.40 -11.88
CA GLY A 39 11.20 7.45 -11.16
C GLY A 39 9.94 6.99 -10.43
N ALA A 40 9.58 5.71 -10.51
CA ALA A 40 8.47 5.18 -9.70
C ALA A 40 8.72 5.40 -8.21
N LYS A 41 7.65 5.67 -7.46
CA LYS A 41 7.69 5.75 -6.00
C LYS A 41 7.52 4.37 -5.38
N LEU A 42 8.15 4.15 -4.24
CA LEU A 42 8.11 2.88 -3.53
C LEU A 42 7.61 3.07 -2.09
N ILE A 43 6.53 2.38 -1.77
CA ILE A 43 5.99 2.28 -0.42
C ILE A 43 6.22 0.84 0.06
N VAL A 44 6.76 0.67 1.25
CA VAL A 44 6.96 -0.65 1.87
C VAL A 44 6.27 -0.68 3.22
N ALA A 45 5.41 -1.70 3.44
CA ALA A 45 4.80 -1.98 4.74
C ALA A 45 5.14 -3.43 5.14
N ASP A 46 6.05 -3.60 6.09
CA ASP A 46 6.46 -4.91 6.61
C ASP A 46 6.94 -4.75 8.06
N PRO A 47 6.66 -5.72 8.95
CA PRO A 47 7.22 -5.72 10.31
C PRO A 47 8.76 -5.75 10.35
N ARG A 48 9.38 -6.28 9.29
CA ARG A 48 10.82 -6.45 9.18
C ARG A 48 11.43 -5.37 8.30
N VAL A 49 12.64 -5.00 8.61
CA VAL A 49 13.50 -4.27 7.68
C VAL A 49 13.95 -5.27 6.60
N ILE A 50 13.29 -5.20 5.44
CA ILE A 50 13.62 -6.01 4.26
C ILE A 50 14.54 -5.22 3.33
N ASP A 51 15.14 -5.90 2.36
CA ASP A 51 16.10 -5.29 1.44
C ASP A 51 15.57 -4.06 0.69
N LEU A 52 14.30 -4.08 0.27
CA LEU A 52 13.66 -2.95 -0.43
C LEU A 52 13.33 -1.75 0.47
N THR A 53 13.48 -1.84 1.79
CA THR A 53 13.24 -0.69 2.67
C THR A 53 14.26 0.41 2.48
N SER A 54 15.49 0.08 2.05
CA SER A 54 16.53 1.07 1.73
C SER A 54 16.20 1.89 0.49
N ASP A 55 15.37 1.35 -0.41
CA ASP A 55 14.96 2.01 -1.65
C ASP A 55 13.61 2.74 -1.51
N ALA A 56 12.90 2.56 -0.37
CA ALA A 56 11.56 3.07 -0.16
C ALA A 56 11.51 4.59 0.00
N ASP A 57 10.52 5.24 -0.61
CA ASP A 57 10.17 6.64 -0.32
C ASP A 57 9.41 6.75 1.01
N VAL A 58 8.60 5.72 1.33
CA VAL A 58 7.91 5.59 2.62
C VAL A 58 8.04 4.16 3.12
N PHE A 59 8.58 3.98 4.33
CA PHE A 59 8.63 2.70 5.01
C PHE A 59 7.76 2.71 6.26
N LEU A 60 6.77 1.83 6.27
CA LEU A 60 5.84 1.61 7.38
C LEU A 60 6.22 0.31 8.09
N GLN A 61 7.01 0.41 9.15
CA GLN A 61 7.39 -0.76 9.95
C GLN A 61 6.26 -1.12 10.92
N ILE A 62 5.23 -1.77 10.40
CA ILE A 62 4.01 -2.08 11.15
C ILE A 62 4.20 -3.24 12.14
N MET A 63 3.41 -3.26 13.21
CA MET A 63 3.31 -4.43 14.07
C MET A 63 2.66 -5.60 13.31
N PRO A 64 3.10 -6.86 13.55
CA PRO A 64 2.50 -8.03 12.92
C PRO A 64 0.98 -8.11 13.16
N GLY A 65 0.21 -8.41 12.10
CA GLY A 65 -1.24 -8.57 12.19
C GLY A 65 -2.04 -7.27 12.12
N THR A 66 -1.43 -6.12 11.86
CA THR A 66 -2.11 -4.81 11.82
C THR A 66 -2.36 -4.27 10.41
N ASN A 67 -2.17 -5.09 9.39
CA ASN A 67 -2.35 -4.70 7.99
C ASN A 67 -3.73 -4.10 7.70
N VAL A 68 -4.80 -4.69 8.24
CA VAL A 68 -6.17 -4.19 8.06
C VAL A 68 -6.33 -2.77 8.60
N ALA A 69 -5.76 -2.49 9.79
CA ALA A 69 -5.80 -1.15 10.37
C ALA A 69 -5.03 -0.15 9.51
N LEU A 70 -3.85 -0.53 8.99
CA LEU A 70 -3.09 0.29 8.06
C LEU A 70 -3.90 0.64 6.82
N TYR A 71 -4.47 -0.37 6.16
CA TYR A 71 -5.21 -0.14 4.91
C TYR A 71 -6.46 0.71 5.15
N ASN A 72 -7.19 0.46 6.24
CA ASN A 72 -8.34 1.28 6.60
C ASN A 72 -7.93 2.73 6.90
N GLY A 73 -6.80 2.95 7.57
CA GLY A 73 -6.24 4.28 7.78
C GLY A 73 -5.85 4.99 6.49
N MET A 74 -5.20 4.28 5.56
CA MET A 74 -4.87 4.81 4.24
C MET A 74 -6.12 5.14 3.43
N MET A 75 -7.13 4.26 3.41
CA MET A 75 -8.41 4.50 2.74
C MET A 75 -9.16 5.68 3.36
N ASN A 76 -9.13 5.83 4.70
CA ASN A 76 -9.71 6.99 5.37
C ASN A 76 -9.08 8.30 4.88
N VAL A 77 -7.74 8.36 4.76
CA VAL A 77 -7.05 9.53 4.22
C VAL A 77 -7.49 9.83 2.78
N ILE A 78 -7.47 8.82 1.91
CA ILE A 78 -7.83 8.95 0.50
C ILE A 78 -9.25 9.52 0.35
N ILE A 79 -10.20 8.99 1.12
CA ILE A 79 -11.60 9.41 1.06
C ILE A 79 -11.79 10.80 1.68
N SER A 80 -11.22 11.05 2.85
CA SER A 80 -11.39 12.33 3.56
C SER A 80 -10.74 13.51 2.83
N GLU A 81 -9.69 13.27 2.06
CA GLU A 81 -9.00 14.27 1.26
C GLU A 81 -9.52 14.35 -0.19
N GLY A 82 -10.53 13.54 -0.57
CA GLY A 82 -11.12 13.57 -1.91
C GLY A 82 -10.17 13.11 -3.02
N LEU A 83 -9.24 12.20 -2.70
CA LEU A 83 -8.21 11.71 -3.63
C LEU A 83 -8.65 10.48 -4.44
N GLN A 84 -9.84 9.95 -4.18
CA GLN A 84 -10.38 8.78 -4.88
C GLN A 84 -10.78 9.11 -6.32
N ASN A 85 -10.67 8.14 -7.21
CA ASN A 85 -11.18 8.24 -8.58
C ASN A 85 -12.69 7.98 -8.59
N THR A 86 -13.49 9.04 -8.45
CA THR A 86 -14.97 8.96 -8.35
C THR A 86 -15.58 8.32 -9.58
N ALA A 87 -15.12 8.66 -10.78
CA ALA A 87 -15.65 8.09 -12.03
C ALA A 87 -15.43 6.56 -12.09
N TYR A 88 -14.25 6.10 -11.68
CA TYR A 88 -13.96 4.65 -11.61
C TYR A 88 -14.83 3.95 -10.57
N ILE A 89 -15.03 4.56 -9.40
CA ILE A 89 -15.85 4.00 -8.32
C ILE A 89 -17.29 3.84 -8.79
N GLU A 90 -17.88 4.88 -9.39
CA GLU A 90 -19.27 4.86 -9.88
C GLU A 90 -19.49 3.79 -10.97
N GLU A 91 -18.51 3.61 -11.86
CA GLU A 91 -18.63 2.66 -12.98
C GLU A 91 -18.32 1.21 -12.57
N ARG A 92 -17.41 0.98 -11.60
CA ARG A 92 -16.73 -0.29 -11.43
C ARG A 92 -16.86 -0.91 -10.04
N THR A 93 -17.48 -0.23 -9.08
CA THR A 93 -17.57 -0.72 -7.71
C THR A 93 -19.00 -0.78 -7.20
N GLU A 94 -19.21 -1.57 -6.16
CA GLU A 94 -20.46 -1.70 -5.42
C GLU A 94 -20.24 -1.37 -3.94
N GLN A 95 -21.27 -0.94 -3.23
CA GLN A 95 -21.27 -0.72 -1.78
C GLN A 95 -20.19 0.28 -1.29
N TYR A 96 -19.86 1.28 -2.10
CA TYR A 96 -18.86 2.28 -1.72
C TYR A 96 -19.23 3.04 -0.43
N ASP A 97 -20.50 3.38 -0.25
CA ASP A 97 -20.98 4.09 0.95
C ASP A 97 -20.80 3.25 2.23
N ASP A 98 -20.88 1.93 2.14
CA ASP A 98 -20.65 1.05 3.28
C ASP A 98 -19.15 0.96 3.61
N LEU A 99 -18.28 0.97 2.60
CA LEU A 99 -16.84 1.10 2.80
C LEU A 99 -16.51 2.43 3.51
N VAL A 100 -17.07 3.56 3.04
CA VAL A 100 -16.88 4.88 3.65
C VAL A 100 -17.25 4.85 5.14
N LYS A 101 -18.40 4.27 5.48
CA LYS A 101 -18.83 4.11 6.88
C LYS A 101 -17.87 3.23 7.67
N ALA A 102 -17.45 2.09 7.11
CA ALA A 102 -16.56 1.15 7.78
C ALA A 102 -15.20 1.77 8.13
N VAL A 103 -14.60 2.54 7.20
CA VAL A 103 -13.29 3.16 7.41
C VAL A 103 -13.34 4.50 8.13
N SER A 104 -14.51 5.11 8.32
CA SER A 104 -14.66 6.43 8.93
C SER A 104 -14.06 6.52 10.34
N SER A 105 -14.10 5.43 11.09
CA SER A 105 -13.54 5.35 12.45
C SER A 105 -12.03 5.07 12.49
N PHE A 106 -11.41 4.75 11.35
CA PHE A 106 -9.98 4.47 11.25
C PHE A 106 -9.21 5.73 10.82
N THR A 107 -9.23 6.76 11.69
CA THR A 107 -8.39 7.94 11.42
C THR A 107 -6.91 7.55 11.35
N PRO A 108 -6.06 8.33 10.67
CA PRO A 108 -4.62 8.06 10.63
C PRO A 108 -3.99 7.91 12.01
N GLU A 109 -4.47 8.68 13.00
CA GLU A 109 -4.01 8.62 14.39
C GLU A 109 -4.35 7.27 15.03
N LYS A 110 -5.58 6.81 14.87
CA LYS A 110 -6.03 5.51 15.40
C LYS A 110 -5.30 4.35 14.71
N ALA A 111 -5.14 4.43 13.40
CA ALA A 111 -4.37 3.43 12.65
C ALA A 111 -2.90 3.42 13.09
N ALA A 112 -2.30 4.60 13.32
CA ALA A 112 -0.94 4.77 13.81
C ALA A 112 -0.74 4.09 15.18
N GLU A 113 -1.66 4.29 16.12
CA GLU A 113 -1.65 3.66 17.43
C GLU A 113 -1.68 2.12 17.33
N ILE A 114 -2.55 1.58 16.45
CA ILE A 114 -2.68 0.13 16.25
C ILE A 114 -1.45 -0.45 15.55
N CYS A 115 -0.95 0.23 14.52
CA CYS A 115 0.13 -0.26 13.66
C CYS A 115 1.53 -0.01 14.24
N GLY A 116 1.68 0.93 15.18
CA GLY A 116 2.98 1.30 15.74
C GLY A 116 3.83 2.15 14.78
N VAL A 117 3.20 2.88 13.85
CA VAL A 117 3.86 3.79 12.90
C VAL A 117 3.32 5.21 13.08
N SER A 118 3.97 6.22 12.49
CA SER A 118 3.45 7.58 12.61
C SER A 118 2.21 7.81 11.74
N ALA A 119 1.28 8.66 12.22
CA ALA A 119 0.11 9.06 11.43
C ALA A 119 0.52 9.83 10.15
N ASP A 120 1.61 10.57 10.21
CA ASP A 120 2.12 11.33 9.08
C ASP A 120 2.69 10.42 8.00
N ASP A 121 3.33 9.30 8.37
CA ASP A 121 3.79 8.30 7.39
C ASP A 121 2.61 7.58 6.74
N ILE A 122 1.53 7.31 7.47
CA ILE A 122 0.29 6.77 6.90
C ILE A 122 -0.31 7.75 5.88
N ARG A 123 -0.38 9.05 6.20
CA ARG A 123 -0.84 10.09 5.26
C ARG A 123 0.07 10.20 4.05
N ALA A 124 1.37 10.18 4.25
CA ALA A 124 2.34 10.25 3.17
C ALA A 124 2.18 9.07 2.20
N ALA A 125 2.08 7.85 2.73
CA ALA A 125 1.85 6.64 1.93
C ALA A 125 0.52 6.69 1.16
N ALA A 126 -0.56 7.09 1.83
CA ALA A 126 -1.89 7.19 1.23
C ALA A 126 -1.93 8.21 0.07
N ARG A 127 -1.39 9.40 0.29
CA ARG A 127 -1.32 10.45 -0.74
C ARG A 127 -0.44 10.04 -1.90
N LEU A 128 0.74 9.49 -1.60
CA LEU A 128 1.67 9.03 -2.62
C LEU A 128 1.05 7.96 -3.52
N TYR A 129 0.27 7.03 -2.95
CA TYR A 129 -0.44 6.00 -3.70
C TYR A 129 -1.61 6.57 -4.50
N ALA A 130 -2.43 7.41 -3.89
CA ALA A 130 -3.65 7.93 -4.51
C ALA A 130 -3.41 8.94 -5.63
N GLN A 131 -2.27 9.64 -5.63
CA GLN A 131 -1.91 10.61 -6.65
C GLN A 131 -1.28 10.00 -7.90
N ALA A 132 -0.99 8.70 -7.88
CA ALA A 132 -0.40 8.01 -9.01
C ALA A 132 -1.47 7.59 -10.03
N ASP A 133 -1.19 7.76 -11.32
CA ASP A 133 -2.05 7.28 -12.40
C ASP A 133 -2.01 5.75 -12.50
N LYS A 134 -0.85 5.15 -12.22
CA LYS A 134 -0.61 3.70 -12.33
C LYS A 134 0.00 3.17 -11.04
N GLY A 135 -0.86 2.68 -10.15
CA GLY A 135 -0.45 2.02 -8.91
C GLY A 135 -0.35 0.50 -9.06
N ALA A 136 0.70 -0.09 -8.51
CA ALA A 136 0.84 -1.54 -8.36
C ALA A 136 0.95 -1.92 -6.88
N ILE A 137 0.25 -3.01 -6.48
CA ILE A 137 0.34 -3.56 -5.12
C ILE A 137 0.90 -4.97 -5.20
N PHE A 138 1.94 -5.25 -4.44
CA PHE A 138 2.51 -6.57 -4.27
C PHE A 138 2.35 -7.03 -2.82
N TYR A 139 1.65 -8.12 -2.63
CA TYR A 139 1.47 -8.74 -1.32
C TYR A 139 1.70 -10.26 -1.40
N THR A 140 2.07 -10.87 -0.30
CA THR A 140 2.25 -12.31 -0.18
C THR A 140 1.70 -12.82 1.15
N MET A 141 2.25 -13.91 1.67
CA MET A 141 1.79 -14.57 2.87
C MET A 141 1.77 -13.68 4.13
N GLY A 142 2.56 -12.62 4.18
CA GLY A 142 2.51 -11.64 5.26
C GLY A 142 1.20 -10.86 5.35
N VAL A 143 0.33 -10.99 4.33
CA VAL A 143 -1.08 -10.54 4.35
C VAL A 143 -2.01 -11.75 4.39
N THR A 144 -1.88 -12.67 3.41
CA THR A 144 -2.88 -13.73 3.17
C THR A 144 -2.86 -14.88 4.18
N GLN A 145 -1.84 -15.00 5.02
CA GLN A 145 -1.70 -16.07 6.01
C GLN A 145 -2.08 -15.64 7.44
N HIS A 146 -2.64 -14.45 7.61
CA HIS A 146 -3.24 -14.00 8.86
C HIS A 146 -4.71 -14.42 8.94
N THR A 147 -5.23 -14.59 10.16
CA THR A 147 -6.65 -14.89 10.40
C THR A 147 -7.60 -13.84 9.84
N THR A 148 -7.11 -12.62 9.65
CA THR A 148 -7.85 -11.46 9.13
C THR A 148 -7.23 -10.91 7.85
N GLY A 149 -6.33 -11.67 7.23
CA GLY A 149 -5.64 -11.26 6.00
C GLY A 149 -6.41 -11.59 4.72
#